data_7fc807ca564966220f1524e41ac29be2
#
_entry.id   7fc807ca564966220f1524e41ac29be2
#
_cell.length_a   1.000
_cell.length_b   1.000
_cell.length_c   1.000
_cell.angle_alpha   90.00
_cell.angle_beta   90.00
_cell.angle_gamma   90.00
#
_symmetry.space_group_name_H-M   'P 1'
#
loop_
_entity.id
_entity.type
_entity.pdbx_description
1 polymer ?
#
loop_
_entity_poly.entity_id
_entity_poly.type
_entity_poly.pdbx_seq_one_letter_code
_entity_poly.pdbx_strand_id
1 'polypeptide(L)'
;WSSDVCSSDLEVYAADQLFATLDPTLRRLNWDGIGALVLADTVGFVRDLPHSLVESFKATLEETLEATLLLHVIDASSPDMLEQIDAVESVLKEIGADVPVLRVYNKIDLSGDEAKIIYAKPHQPERVYVSAHSQQGLTLLRQAVQESLMGQIQNFQLTLKPAYGKLRTQLYALNVIQSEHYDDHGNLKLHVIMAPHKLEQLIK
;
A
#
# COMPACT_ATOMS: atom_id res chain seq x y z
N TRP A 1 11.66 3.43 14.30
CA TRP A 1 10.28 3.39 13.76
C TRP A 1 9.78 1.97 13.86
N SER A 2 8.96 1.71 14.85
CA SER A 2 8.38 0.40 15.06
C SER A 2 7.02 0.33 14.36
N SER A 3 6.85 -0.65 13.51
CA SER A 3 5.59 -1.02 12.86
C SER A 3 4.63 -1.77 13.80
N ASP A 4 4.65 -1.49 15.10
CA ASP A 4 3.84 -2.17 16.12
C ASP A 4 2.36 -1.80 16.09
N VAL A 5 1.74 -1.77 14.90
CA VAL A 5 0.30 -1.49 14.77
C VAL A 5 -0.55 -2.76 14.74
N CYS A 6 0.06 -3.94 14.71
CA CYS A 6 -0.66 -5.21 14.76
C CYS A 6 -0.13 -6.05 15.92
N SER A 7 -0.77 -5.94 17.09
CA SER A 7 -0.52 -6.85 18.19
C SER A 7 -1.08 -8.24 17.88
N SER A 8 -0.19 -9.15 17.54
CA SER A 8 -0.28 -10.56 17.84
C SER A 8 1.13 -11.11 17.92
N ASP A 9 1.64 -11.23 19.15
CA ASP A 9 2.73 -12.10 19.58
C ASP A 9 4.06 -12.11 18.82
N LEU A 10 4.65 -10.91 18.56
CA LEU A 10 6.06 -10.81 18.21
C LEU A 10 6.66 -9.56 18.86
N GLU A 11 7.58 -9.75 19.80
CA GLU A 11 8.45 -8.70 20.32
C GLU A 11 9.28 -8.14 19.16
N VAL A 12 8.92 -6.92 18.72
CA VAL A 12 9.71 -6.19 17.72
C VAL A 12 10.58 -5.18 18.47
N TYR A 13 11.88 -5.31 18.32
CA TYR A 13 12.84 -4.35 18.86
C TYR A 13 12.65 -3.01 18.13
N ALA A 14 12.17 -2.01 18.86
CA ALA A 14 12.20 -0.63 18.43
C ALA A 14 13.59 -0.05 18.71
N ALA A 15 14.37 0.25 17.69
CA ALA A 15 15.66 0.91 17.82
C ALA A 15 15.62 2.27 17.13
N ASP A 16 16.07 3.33 17.83
CA ASP A 16 16.34 4.66 17.28
C ASP A 16 17.61 4.61 16.40
N GLN A 17 17.59 3.83 15.33
CA GLN A 17 18.71 3.72 14.40
C GLN A 17 18.28 4.20 13.01
N LEU A 18 19.09 5.09 12.43
CA LEU A 18 19.03 5.40 11.01
C LEU A 18 19.27 4.11 10.22
N PHE A 19 18.42 3.82 9.23
CA PHE A 19 18.46 2.55 8.43
C PHE A 19 18.15 1.28 9.23
N ALA A 20 17.15 1.34 10.13
CA ALA A 20 16.70 0.14 10.87
C ALA A 20 16.23 -1.00 9.95
N THR A 21 15.76 -0.69 8.75
CA THR A 21 15.35 -1.66 7.73
C THR A 21 16.22 -1.47 6.49
N LEU A 22 17.11 -2.43 6.18
CA LEU A 22 17.91 -2.44 4.95
C LEU A 22 17.28 -3.30 3.87
N ASP A 23 16.60 -4.39 4.27
CA ASP A 23 15.84 -5.27 3.37
C ASP A 23 14.35 -5.11 3.66
N PRO A 24 13.48 -5.00 2.64
CA PRO A 24 12.05 -4.86 2.86
C PRO A 24 11.50 -6.08 3.61
N THR A 25 10.81 -5.82 4.72
CA THR A 25 10.17 -6.86 5.50
C THR A 25 8.75 -7.06 5.03
N LEU A 26 8.47 -8.22 4.41
CA LEU A 26 7.13 -8.57 3.95
C LEU A 26 6.35 -9.30 5.04
N ARG A 27 5.19 -8.77 5.40
CA ARG A 27 4.27 -9.41 6.36
C ARG A 27 2.93 -9.70 5.71
N ARG A 28 2.50 -10.94 5.79
CA ARG A 28 1.14 -11.32 5.37
C ARG A 28 0.17 -11.09 6.51
N LEU A 29 -0.89 -10.35 6.22
CA LEU A 29 -1.97 -10.05 7.14
C LEU A 29 -3.28 -10.57 6.55
N ASN A 30 -4.17 -11.06 7.40
CA ASN A 30 -5.55 -11.31 7.02
C ASN A 30 -6.41 -10.24 7.69
N TRP A 31 -6.96 -9.35 6.89
CA TRP A 31 -7.65 -8.17 7.40
C TRP A 31 -9.15 -8.28 7.14
N ASP A 32 -9.94 -8.24 8.20
CA ASP A 32 -11.38 -8.35 8.10
C ASP A 32 -11.95 -7.28 7.16
N GLY A 33 -12.74 -7.72 6.18
CA GLY A 33 -13.35 -6.86 5.17
C GLY A 33 -12.47 -6.56 3.95
N ILE A 34 -11.16 -6.92 3.97
CA ILE A 34 -10.25 -6.79 2.81
C ILE A 34 -9.79 -8.18 2.35
N GLY A 35 -9.60 -9.12 3.28
CA GLY A 35 -8.99 -10.42 3.01
C GLY A 35 -7.48 -10.42 3.23
N ALA A 36 -6.78 -11.30 2.50
CA ALA A 36 -5.34 -11.42 2.59
C ALA A 36 -4.63 -10.24 1.93
N LEU A 37 -3.73 -9.59 2.64
CA LEU A 37 -2.87 -8.53 2.12
C LEU A 37 -1.41 -8.75 2.53
N VAL A 38 -0.49 -8.13 1.81
CA VAL A 38 0.93 -8.11 2.14
C VAL A 38 1.30 -6.67 2.47
N LEU A 39 1.82 -6.48 3.67
CA LEU A 39 2.42 -5.22 4.09
C LEU A 39 3.93 -5.32 3.88
N ALA A 40 4.49 -4.41 3.10
CA ALA A 40 5.93 -4.25 2.91
C ALA A 40 6.40 -3.05 3.74
N ASP A 41 7.30 -3.31 4.70
CA ASP A 41 8.03 -2.27 5.42
C ASP A 41 9.28 -1.92 4.62
N THR A 42 9.37 -0.68 4.16
CA THR A 42 10.47 -0.21 3.33
C THR A 42 11.47 0.60 4.15
N VAL A 43 12.65 0.83 3.57
CA VAL A 43 13.65 1.71 4.19
C VAL A 43 13.09 3.12 4.37
N GLY A 44 13.29 3.70 5.57
CA GLY A 44 12.90 5.09 5.83
C GLY A 44 13.68 6.07 4.96
N PHE A 45 13.01 7.05 4.37
CA PHE A 45 13.66 8.15 3.66
C PHE A 45 14.43 9.02 4.66
N VAL A 46 15.73 9.10 4.48
CA VAL A 46 16.63 9.93 5.30
C VAL A 46 16.90 11.23 4.55
N ARG A 47 16.94 12.33 5.30
CA ARG A 47 17.40 13.64 4.81
C ARG A 47 18.78 13.47 4.16
N ASP A 48 19.00 14.08 3.00
CA ASP A 48 20.26 14.03 2.24
C ASP A 48 20.69 12.63 1.76
N LEU A 49 19.77 11.86 1.14
CA LEU A 49 20.17 10.66 0.41
C LEU A 49 21.14 11.04 -0.71
N PRO A 50 22.43 10.62 -0.66
CA PRO A 50 23.34 10.84 -1.78
C PRO A 50 22.76 10.19 -3.04
N HIS A 51 22.88 10.86 -4.19
CA HIS A 51 22.42 10.33 -5.47
C HIS A 51 22.94 8.91 -5.79
N SER A 52 24.12 8.55 -5.26
CA SER A 52 24.66 7.18 -5.38
C SER A 52 23.89 6.12 -4.60
N LEU A 53 23.19 6.51 -3.52
CA LEU A 53 22.33 5.60 -2.78
C LEU A 53 20.94 5.47 -3.42
N VAL A 54 20.45 6.46 -4.14
CA VAL A 54 19.19 6.38 -4.90
C VAL A 54 19.23 5.23 -5.91
N GLU A 55 20.39 4.99 -6.55
CA GLU A 55 20.55 3.83 -7.45
C GLU A 55 20.51 2.48 -6.71
N SER A 56 21.10 2.42 -5.52
CA SER A 56 21.03 1.20 -4.68
C SER A 56 19.63 0.98 -4.12
N PHE A 57 18.86 2.04 -3.88
CA PHE A 57 17.46 1.97 -3.43
C PHE A 57 16.47 1.72 -4.57
N LYS A 58 16.86 1.89 -5.84
CA LYS A 58 15.97 1.60 -6.97
C LYS A 58 15.40 0.19 -6.92
N ALA A 59 16.20 -0.81 -6.59
CA ALA A 59 15.73 -2.18 -6.46
C ALA A 59 14.67 -2.34 -5.35
N THR A 60 14.84 -1.65 -4.23
CA THR A 60 13.86 -1.66 -3.11
C THR A 60 12.62 -0.82 -3.45
N LEU A 61 12.78 0.23 -4.25
CA LEU A 61 11.69 1.08 -4.73
C LEU A 61 10.90 0.44 -5.88
N GLU A 62 11.46 -0.53 -6.62
CA GLU A 62 10.73 -1.29 -7.62
C GLU A 62 9.55 -2.06 -7.01
N GLU A 63 9.69 -2.59 -5.78
CA GLU A 63 8.58 -3.18 -5.04
C GLU A 63 7.47 -2.15 -4.72
N THR A 64 7.85 -0.88 -4.53
CA THR A 64 6.91 0.23 -4.30
C THR A 64 6.04 0.49 -5.53
N LEU A 65 6.58 0.30 -6.75
CA LEU A 65 5.83 0.46 -8.00
C LEU A 65 4.77 -0.61 -8.22
N GLU A 66 4.96 -1.78 -7.62
CA GLU A 66 4.00 -2.89 -7.70
C GLU A 66 2.92 -2.83 -6.60
N ALA A 67 3.05 -1.93 -5.64
CA ALA A 67 2.10 -1.78 -4.56
C ALA A 67 0.71 -1.39 -5.08
N THR A 68 -0.33 -1.79 -4.35
CA THR A 68 -1.71 -1.36 -4.63
C THR A 68 -2.01 -0.03 -3.97
N LEU A 69 -1.37 0.25 -2.84
CA LEU A 69 -1.49 1.46 -2.05
C LEU A 69 -0.16 1.73 -1.34
N LEU A 70 0.29 2.98 -1.34
CA LEU A 70 1.41 3.44 -0.55
C LEU A 70 0.91 4.14 0.72
N LEU A 71 1.47 3.79 1.85
CA LEU A 71 1.28 4.51 3.10
C LEU A 71 2.51 5.41 3.33
N HIS A 72 2.35 6.71 3.08
CA HIS A 72 3.39 7.69 3.39
C HIS A 72 3.24 8.12 4.85
N VAL A 73 4.05 7.53 5.72
CA VAL A 73 4.01 7.81 7.15
C VAL A 73 4.89 9.00 7.49
N ILE A 74 4.29 10.00 8.14
CA ILE A 74 4.83 11.33 8.38
C ILE A 74 4.86 11.57 9.89
N ASP A 75 5.96 12.08 10.41
CA ASP A 75 6.04 12.56 11.80
C ASP A 75 5.35 13.94 11.90
N ALA A 76 4.13 13.96 12.46
CA ALA A 76 3.36 15.18 12.61
C ALA A 76 3.97 16.19 13.60
N SER A 77 4.89 15.75 14.46
CA SER A 77 5.59 16.59 15.42
C SER A 77 6.90 17.21 14.88
N SER A 78 7.34 16.76 13.68
CA SER A 78 8.60 17.23 13.09
C SER A 78 8.50 18.68 12.61
N PRO A 79 9.44 19.56 12.97
CA PRO A 79 9.49 20.93 12.46
C PRO A 79 9.76 20.97 10.94
N ASP A 80 10.42 19.93 10.40
CA ASP A 80 10.79 19.82 8.99
C ASP A 80 9.76 18.96 8.19
N MET A 81 8.57 18.72 8.74
CA MET A 81 7.56 17.84 8.18
C MET A 81 7.26 18.13 6.71
N LEU A 82 7.09 19.40 6.34
CA LEU A 82 6.74 19.78 4.96
C LEU A 82 7.88 19.47 3.99
N GLU A 83 9.13 19.77 4.37
CA GLU A 83 10.30 19.46 3.54
C GLU A 83 10.46 17.95 3.33
N GLN A 84 10.15 17.14 4.35
CA GLN A 84 10.19 15.68 4.26
C GLN A 84 9.11 15.15 3.32
N ILE A 85 7.90 15.72 3.36
CA ILE A 85 6.81 15.36 2.44
C ILE A 85 7.23 15.64 0.99
N ASP A 86 7.73 16.87 0.72
CA ASP A 86 8.13 17.27 -0.62
C ASP A 86 9.28 16.40 -1.17
N ALA A 87 10.22 16.02 -0.31
CA ALA A 87 11.31 15.13 -0.69
C ALA A 87 10.81 13.74 -1.12
N VAL A 88 9.91 13.14 -0.35
CA VAL A 88 9.32 11.82 -0.68
C VAL A 88 8.50 11.91 -1.97
N GLU A 89 7.68 12.95 -2.13
CA GLU A 89 6.87 13.15 -3.34
C GLU A 89 7.74 13.33 -4.60
N SER A 90 8.87 14.03 -4.46
CA SER A 90 9.84 14.22 -5.55
C SER A 90 10.45 12.89 -5.98
N VAL A 91 10.83 12.03 -5.03
CA VAL A 91 11.37 10.70 -5.33
C VAL A 91 10.31 9.81 -5.97
N LEU A 92 9.09 9.75 -5.45
CA LEU A 92 8.01 8.97 -6.03
C LEU A 92 7.72 9.40 -7.48
N LYS A 93 7.78 10.69 -7.77
CA LYS A 93 7.64 11.24 -9.11
C LYS A 93 8.81 10.86 -10.02
N GLU A 94 10.05 10.91 -9.50
CA GLU A 94 11.27 10.56 -10.26
C GLU A 94 11.26 9.10 -10.69
N ILE A 95 10.83 8.19 -9.81
CA ILE A 95 10.72 6.75 -10.14
C ILE A 95 9.48 6.42 -10.97
N GLY A 96 8.60 7.40 -11.25
CA GLY A 96 7.38 7.20 -12.03
C GLY A 96 6.31 6.39 -11.29
N ALA A 97 6.23 6.50 -9.97
CA ALA A 97 5.23 5.82 -9.17
C ALA A 97 3.83 6.38 -9.45
N ASP A 98 3.02 5.64 -10.20
CA ASP A 98 1.59 5.91 -10.44
C ASP A 98 0.73 5.05 -9.50
N VAL A 99 1.05 5.10 -8.22
CA VAL A 99 0.40 4.34 -7.15
C VAL A 99 -0.29 5.33 -6.21
N PRO A 100 -1.54 5.05 -5.80
CA PRO A 100 -2.21 5.90 -4.84
C PRO A 100 -1.47 5.97 -3.52
N VAL A 101 -1.41 7.16 -2.95
CA VAL A 101 -0.70 7.44 -1.70
C VAL A 101 -1.70 7.91 -0.64
N LEU A 102 -1.76 7.21 0.49
CA LEU A 102 -2.43 7.66 1.70
C LEU A 102 -1.40 8.23 2.66
N ARG A 103 -1.48 9.53 2.98
CA ARG A 103 -0.60 10.17 3.97
C ARG A 103 -1.07 9.86 5.38
N VAL A 104 -0.18 9.28 6.19
CA VAL A 104 -0.44 8.90 7.59
C VAL A 104 0.36 9.81 8.50
N TYR A 105 -0.29 10.79 9.09
CA TYR A 105 0.30 11.71 10.06
C TYR A 105 0.34 11.03 11.43
N ASN A 106 1.51 10.54 11.80
CA ASN A 106 1.73 9.84 13.06
C ASN A 106 2.29 10.78 14.14
N LYS A 107 2.26 10.34 15.39
CA LYS A 107 2.71 11.06 16.59
C LYS A 107 1.84 12.28 16.92
N ILE A 108 0.53 12.19 16.69
CA ILE A 108 -0.41 13.27 17.07
C ILE A 108 -0.46 13.52 18.56
N ASP A 109 -0.04 12.56 19.37
CA ASP A 109 0.17 12.71 20.81
C ASP A 109 1.24 13.77 21.17
N LEU A 110 2.17 14.05 20.25
CA LEU A 110 3.21 15.07 20.40
C LEU A 110 2.86 16.37 19.68
N SER A 111 2.15 16.32 18.53
CA SER A 111 1.76 17.54 17.79
C SER A 111 0.52 18.21 18.39
N GLY A 112 -0.28 17.49 19.16
CA GLY A 112 -1.54 17.98 19.72
C GLY A 112 -2.72 17.94 18.74
N ASP A 113 -2.57 17.30 17.60
CA ASP A 113 -3.66 17.09 16.66
C ASP A 113 -4.67 16.04 17.14
N GLU A 114 -5.89 16.13 16.63
CA GLU A 114 -6.91 15.12 16.87
C GLU A 114 -6.88 14.02 15.81
N ALA A 115 -7.21 12.78 16.20
CA ALA A 115 -7.34 11.67 15.28
C ALA A 115 -8.53 11.89 14.33
N LYS A 116 -8.27 11.89 13.01
CA LYS A 116 -9.27 12.15 11.97
C LYS A 116 -8.83 11.59 10.62
N ILE A 117 -9.81 11.41 9.72
CA ILE A 117 -9.58 11.19 8.29
C ILE A 117 -9.94 12.46 7.53
N ILE A 118 -9.09 12.88 6.61
CA ILE A 118 -9.38 13.93 5.64
C ILE A 118 -9.58 13.28 4.28
N TYR A 119 -10.67 13.61 3.62
CA TYR A 119 -11.07 13.07 2.33
C TYR A 119 -10.85 14.08 1.22
N ALA A 120 -10.23 13.68 0.12
CA ALA A 120 -10.17 14.48 -1.10
C ALA A 120 -11.53 14.52 -1.82
N LYS A 121 -12.25 13.38 -1.82
CA LYS A 121 -13.62 13.18 -2.33
C LYS A 121 -14.33 12.13 -1.44
N PRO A 122 -15.67 12.01 -1.52
CA PRO A 122 -16.39 10.97 -0.79
C PRO A 122 -15.74 9.58 -0.99
N HIS A 123 -15.45 8.90 0.10
CA HIS A 123 -14.78 7.58 0.12
C HIS A 123 -13.38 7.52 -0.51
N GLN A 124 -12.71 8.66 -0.67
CA GLN A 124 -11.31 8.75 -1.09
C GLN A 124 -10.47 9.41 0.01
N PRO A 125 -9.99 8.66 0.99
CA PRO A 125 -9.11 9.18 2.03
C PRO A 125 -7.82 9.73 1.42
N GLU A 126 -7.42 10.93 1.85
CA GLU A 126 -6.17 11.58 1.45
C GLU A 126 -5.16 11.56 2.58
N ARG A 127 -5.65 11.82 3.82
CA ARG A 127 -4.82 11.92 5.02
C ARG A 127 -5.52 11.28 6.20
N VAL A 128 -4.74 10.65 7.07
CA VAL A 128 -5.22 10.14 8.35
C VAL A 128 -4.26 10.53 9.46
N TYR A 129 -4.81 10.95 10.60
CA TYR A 129 -4.06 11.41 11.77
C TYR A 129 -4.15 10.36 12.87
N VAL A 130 -2.99 9.90 13.34
CA VAL A 130 -2.89 8.79 14.29
C VAL A 130 -1.74 8.98 15.29
N SER A 131 -1.78 8.25 16.39
CA SER A 131 -0.62 7.98 17.21
C SER A 131 -0.44 6.47 17.37
N ALA A 132 0.64 5.96 16.85
CA ALA A 132 1.00 4.55 17.04
C ALA A 132 1.33 4.28 18.52
N HIS A 133 1.93 5.25 19.23
CA HIS A 133 2.31 5.14 20.62
C HIS A 133 1.09 5.04 21.55
N SER A 134 0.11 5.95 21.43
CA SER A 134 -1.11 5.95 22.24
C SER A 134 -2.25 5.11 21.64
N GLN A 135 -2.03 4.51 20.46
CA GLN A 135 -3.01 3.75 19.69
C GLN A 135 -4.24 4.58 19.23
N GLN A 136 -4.17 5.90 19.37
CA GLN A 136 -5.23 6.80 18.96
C GLN A 136 -5.33 6.86 17.44
N GLY A 137 -6.54 6.74 16.89
CA GLY A 137 -6.81 6.84 15.46
C GLY A 137 -6.47 5.58 14.64
N LEU A 138 -6.01 4.47 15.25
CA LEU A 138 -5.70 3.24 14.49
C LEU A 138 -6.92 2.63 13.81
N THR A 139 -8.10 2.75 14.43
CA THR A 139 -9.35 2.32 13.79
C THR A 139 -9.66 3.17 12.55
N LEU A 140 -9.36 4.48 12.59
CA LEU A 140 -9.51 5.39 11.45
C LEU A 140 -8.50 5.07 10.34
N LEU A 141 -7.25 4.73 10.70
CA LEU A 141 -6.26 4.26 9.73
C LEU A 141 -6.75 3.01 9.02
N ARG A 142 -7.27 2.05 9.79
CA ARG A 142 -7.84 0.83 9.25
C ARG A 142 -8.96 1.12 8.25
N GLN A 143 -9.88 2.01 8.62
CA GLN A 143 -10.96 2.46 7.76
C GLN A 143 -10.43 3.13 6.49
N ALA A 144 -9.48 4.07 6.61
CA ALA A 144 -8.89 4.78 5.47
C ALA A 144 -8.19 3.83 4.49
N VAL A 145 -7.42 2.86 4.99
CA VAL A 145 -6.79 1.84 4.16
C VAL A 145 -7.83 0.99 3.44
N GLN A 146 -8.87 0.55 4.16
CA GLN A 146 -9.95 -0.24 3.58
C GLN A 146 -10.67 0.52 2.46
N GLU A 147 -11.07 1.77 2.70
CA GLU A 147 -11.72 2.62 1.69
C GLU A 147 -10.81 2.89 0.50
N SER A 148 -9.51 3.15 0.72
CA SER A 148 -8.53 3.36 -0.34
C SER A 148 -8.37 2.12 -1.21
N LEU A 149 -8.28 0.93 -0.62
CA LEU A 149 -8.15 -0.32 -1.36
C LEU A 149 -9.44 -0.70 -2.09
N MET A 150 -10.62 -0.53 -1.45
CA MET A 150 -11.91 -0.81 -2.07
C MET A 150 -12.21 0.14 -3.24
N GLY A 151 -11.82 1.41 -3.16
CA GLY A 151 -11.96 2.37 -4.25
C GLY A 151 -11.14 2.01 -5.49
N GLN A 152 -10.14 1.15 -5.33
CA GLN A 152 -9.24 0.71 -6.41
C GLN A 152 -9.53 -0.69 -6.92
N ILE A 153 -10.31 -1.47 -6.19
CA ILE A 153 -10.67 -2.83 -6.54
C ILE A 153 -12.02 -2.79 -7.24
N GLN A 154 -12.08 -3.32 -8.45
CA GLN A 154 -13.30 -3.46 -9.24
C GLN A 154 -13.59 -4.93 -9.53
N ASN A 155 -14.89 -5.21 -9.70
CA ASN A 155 -15.38 -6.51 -10.13
C ASN A 155 -15.40 -6.55 -11.66
N PHE A 156 -14.70 -7.51 -12.24
CA PHE A 156 -14.67 -7.74 -13.68
C PHE A 156 -15.28 -9.08 -14.01
N GLN A 157 -16.11 -9.09 -15.04
CA GLN A 157 -16.55 -10.32 -15.68
C GLN A 157 -15.77 -10.49 -16.99
N LEU A 158 -14.86 -11.44 -17.02
CA LEU A 158 -14.03 -11.73 -18.18
C LEU A 158 -14.54 -12.97 -18.90
N THR A 159 -14.56 -12.94 -20.23
CA THR A 159 -14.82 -14.11 -21.05
C THR A 159 -13.55 -14.47 -21.81
N LEU A 160 -12.88 -15.53 -21.40
CA LEU A 160 -11.63 -15.98 -21.98
C LEU A 160 -11.90 -17.11 -22.97
N LYS A 161 -11.47 -16.91 -24.23
CA LYS A 161 -11.40 -17.98 -25.22
C LYS A 161 -10.26 -18.95 -24.84
N PRO A 162 -10.29 -20.21 -25.29
CA PRO A 162 -9.23 -21.20 -25.01
C PRO A 162 -7.81 -20.72 -25.33
N ALA A 163 -7.67 -19.81 -26.30
CA ALA A 163 -6.38 -19.24 -26.70
C ALA A 163 -5.71 -18.35 -25.62
N TYR A 164 -6.46 -17.86 -24.63
CA TYR A 164 -5.93 -16.95 -23.59
C TYR A 164 -5.41 -17.70 -22.34
N GLY A 165 -4.79 -18.86 -22.53
CA GLY A 165 -4.27 -19.68 -21.42
C GLY A 165 -3.24 -18.97 -20.55
N LYS A 166 -2.39 -18.09 -21.15
CA LYS A 166 -1.39 -17.30 -20.39
C LYS A 166 -2.06 -16.34 -19.39
N LEU A 167 -3.05 -15.57 -19.85
CA LEU A 167 -3.80 -14.65 -18.99
C LEU A 167 -4.53 -15.41 -17.86
N ARG A 168 -5.12 -16.56 -18.20
CA ARG A 168 -5.75 -17.44 -17.21
C ARG A 168 -4.75 -17.83 -16.10
N THR A 169 -3.55 -18.32 -16.48
CA THR A 169 -2.52 -18.73 -15.52
C THR A 169 -2.09 -17.57 -14.62
N GLN A 170 -1.92 -16.37 -15.18
CA GLN A 170 -1.56 -15.17 -14.42
C GLN A 170 -2.65 -14.77 -13.41
N LEU A 171 -3.93 -14.79 -13.81
CA LEU A 171 -5.05 -14.49 -12.91
C LEU A 171 -5.15 -15.51 -11.75
N TYR A 172 -4.89 -16.80 -12.00
CA TYR A 172 -4.83 -17.81 -10.93
C TYR A 172 -3.64 -17.56 -9.99
N ALA A 173 -2.48 -17.26 -10.53
CA ALA A 173 -1.27 -16.99 -9.73
C ALA A 173 -1.46 -15.78 -8.80
N LEU A 174 -2.23 -14.76 -9.24
CA LEU A 174 -2.59 -13.59 -8.44
C LEU A 174 -3.72 -13.84 -7.43
N ASN A 175 -4.36 -15.02 -7.46
CA ASN A 175 -5.46 -15.40 -6.57
C ASN A 175 -6.63 -14.39 -6.54
N VAL A 176 -6.96 -13.80 -7.69
CA VAL A 176 -7.98 -12.75 -7.84
C VAL A 176 -9.32 -13.27 -8.38
N ILE A 177 -9.42 -14.57 -8.67
CA ILE A 177 -10.62 -15.22 -9.22
C ILE A 177 -11.56 -15.58 -8.08
N GLN A 178 -12.80 -15.07 -8.14
CA GLN A 178 -13.86 -15.35 -7.17
C GLN A 178 -14.74 -16.53 -7.59
N SER A 179 -15.02 -16.62 -8.88
CA SER A 179 -15.80 -17.73 -9.45
C SER A 179 -15.44 -17.95 -10.91
N GLU A 180 -15.64 -19.17 -11.38
CA GLU A 180 -15.43 -19.54 -12.77
C GLU A 180 -16.53 -20.51 -13.25
N HIS A 181 -16.88 -20.39 -14.51
CA HIS A 181 -17.74 -21.36 -15.20
C HIS A 181 -17.50 -21.32 -16.70
N TYR A 182 -17.81 -22.39 -17.39
CA TYR A 182 -17.74 -22.46 -18.85
C TYR A 182 -19.11 -22.14 -19.46
N ASP A 183 -19.13 -21.39 -20.54
CA ASP A 183 -20.32 -21.18 -21.34
C ASP A 183 -20.52 -22.32 -22.33
N ASP A 184 -21.71 -22.35 -23.01
CA ASP A 184 -22.09 -23.37 -23.96
C ASP A 184 -21.19 -23.43 -25.21
N HIS A 185 -20.33 -22.40 -25.40
CA HIS A 185 -19.37 -22.31 -26.49
C HIS A 185 -17.94 -22.69 -26.06
N GLY A 186 -17.76 -23.15 -24.80
CA GLY A 186 -16.47 -23.55 -24.26
C GLY A 186 -15.56 -22.39 -23.84
N ASN A 187 -16.08 -21.15 -23.78
CA ASN A 187 -15.32 -20.04 -23.24
C ASN A 187 -15.40 -20.05 -21.72
N LEU A 188 -14.30 -19.70 -21.08
CA LEU A 188 -14.22 -19.59 -19.62
C LEU A 188 -14.69 -18.20 -19.18
N LYS A 189 -15.77 -18.14 -18.42
CA LYS A 189 -16.25 -16.93 -17.76
C LYS A 189 -15.67 -16.86 -16.35
N LEU A 190 -14.96 -15.80 -16.07
CA LEU A 190 -14.31 -15.52 -14.78
C LEU A 190 -14.94 -14.30 -14.14
N HIS A 191 -15.25 -14.40 -12.86
CA HIS A 191 -15.49 -13.25 -12.01
C HIS A 191 -14.20 -12.93 -11.26
N VAL A 192 -13.61 -11.78 -11.55
CA VAL A 192 -12.29 -11.37 -11.05
C VAL A 192 -12.42 -10.08 -10.26
N ILE A 193 -11.78 -10.02 -9.11
CA ILE A 193 -11.70 -8.82 -8.26
C ILE A 193 -10.25 -8.34 -8.22
N MET A 194 -9.98 -7.22 -8.87
CA MET A 194 -8.64 -6.64 -8.91
C MET A 194 -8.65 -5.15 -9.29
N ALA A 195 -7.51 -4.51 -9.16
CA ALA A 195 -7.33 -3.13 -9.60
C ALA A 195 -7.36 -3.03 -11.13
N PRO A 196 -8.08 -2.04 -11.72
CA PRO A 196 -8.21 -1.88 -13.18
C PRO A 196 -6.87 -1.82 -13.90
N HIS A 197 -5.91 -1.04 -13.39
CA HIS A 197 -4.59 -0.88 -13.99
C HIS A 197 -3.81 -2.21 -14.06
N LYS A 198 -3.94 -3.07 -13.03
CA LYS A 198 -3.31 -4.41 -13.06
C LYS A 198 -3.94 -5.31 -14.10
N LEU A 199 -5.26 -5.24 -14.28
CA LEU A 199 -5.92 -5.99 -15.35
C LEU A 199 -5.46 -5.51 -16.73
N GLU A 200 -5.34 -4.21 -16.93
CA GLU A 200 -4.84 -3.64 -18.19
C GLU A 200 -3.40 -4.08 -18.51
N GLN A 201 -2.52 -4.19 -17.51
CA GLN A 201 -1.16 -4.69 -17.68
C GLN A 201 -1.13 -6.16 -18.11
N LEU A 202 -2.04 -6.98 -17.62
CA LEU A 202 -2.12 -8.41 -17.95
C LEU A 202 -2.68 -8.67 -19.35
N ILE A 203 -3.50 -7.76 -19.88
CA ILE A 203 -4.15 -7.87 -21.19
C ILE A 203 -3.25 -7.38 -22.33
N LYS A 204 -2.25 -6.56 -22.01
CA LYS A 204 -1.22 -6.10 -22.98
C LYS A 204 -0.21 -7.20 -23.28
#